data_1d82784b97e280d032129abff4ae8f40
#
_entry.id   1d82784b97e280d032129abff4ae8f40
#
_cell.length_a   1.000
_cell.length_b   1.000
_cell.length_c   1.000
_cell.angle_alpha   90.00
_cell.angle_beta   90.00
_cell.angle_gamma   90.00
#
_symmetry.space_group_name_H-M   'P 1'
#
loop_
_entity.id
_entity.type
_entity.pdbx_description
1 polymer ?
#
loop_
_entity_poly.entity_id
_entity_poly.type
_entity_poly.pdbx_seq_one_letter_code
_entity_poly.pdbx_strand_id
1 'polypeptide(L)'
;TAYEISLGLVGSEMCIRDRPNTTFNKETTKKVGDKVVELYEVGPAHTNGDVIAYVPNDRVVYTGDILFIEGHPILWAGPVSNWIDACKRIIALDVESVVPGHCPVTDKRGVRAVQEYLSYIHDEAKTRYDNGMKAEEACKDIDLSAFSSWGDPERIAVNINSLYREFRGEQEREDVTLLFTQMSELIDQKG
;
A
#
# COMPACT_ATOMS: atom_id res chain seq x y z
N THR A 1 14.14 10.18 -28.68
CA THR A 1 12.88 10.09 -29.42
C THR A 1 11.88 9.20 -28.68
N ALA A 2 10.57 9.33 -28.97
CA ALA A 2 9.52 8.53 -28.30
C ALA A 2 9.73 7.01 -28.44
N TYR A 3 10.35 6.57 -29.53
CA TYR A 3 10.70 5.18 -29.78
C TYR A 3 11.81 4.67 -28.85
N GLU A 4 12.84 5.48 -28.61
CA GLU A 4 13.93 5.13 -27.68
C GLU A 4 13.46 5.13 -26.23
N ILE A 5 12.51 6.00 -25.88
CA ILE A 5 11.84 5.99 -24.57
C ILE A 5 11.02 4.71 -24.40
N SER A 6 10.28 4.28 -25.43
CA SER A 6 9.49 3.05 -25.39
C SER A 6 10.34 1.78 -25.23
N LEU A 7 11.51 1.72 -25.82
CA LEU A 7 12.47 0.62 -25.65
C LEU A 7 13.21 0.70 -24.30
N GLY A 8 13.42 1.89 -23.77
CA GLY A 8 14.03 2.10 -22.46
C GLY A 8 13.07 1.85 -21.27
N LEU A 9 11.78 1.67 -21.52
CA LEU A 9 10.78 1.29 -20.50
C LEU A 9 10.82 -0.20 -20.14
N VAL A 10 11.63 -1.00 -20.84
CA VAL A 10 11.77 -2.43 -20.60
C VAL A 10 13.21 -2.72 -20.19
N GLY A 11 13.48 -2.84 -18.89
CA GLY A 11 14.76 -3.29 -18.37
C GLY A 11 15.51 -2.31 -17.46
N SER A 12 16.77 -2.57 -17.21
CA SER A 12 17.62 -1.86 -16.24
C SER A 12 17.83 -0.37 -16.51
N GLU A 13 17.68 0.10 -17.74
CA GLU A 13 17.85 1.53 -18.08
C GLU A 13 16.74 2.42 -17.53
N MET A 14 15.52 1.93 -17.41
CA MET A 14 14.42 2.64 -16.75
C MET A 14 14.76 2.92 -15.28
N CYS A 15 15.28 1.93 -14.59
CA CYS A 15 15.71 2.08 -13.19
C CYS A 15 16.88 3.07 -13.02
N ILE A 16 17.74 3.22 -14.02
CA ILE A 16 18.88 4.14 -13.96
C ILE A 16 18.46 5.60 -14.21
N ARG A 17 17.51 5.84 -15.11
CA ARG A 17 17.01 7.18 -15.44
C ARG A 17 16.09 7.75 -14.37
N ASP A 18 15.38 6.88 -13.66
CA ASP A 18 14.42 7.27 -12.63
C ASP A 18 15.02 7.26 -11.21
N ARG A 19 16.33 7.04 -11.09
CA ARG A 19 16.98 7.14 -9.77
C ARG A 19 16.98 8.58 -9.28
N PRO A 20 16.49 8.83 -8.05
CA PRO A 20 16.57 10.13 -7.44
C PRO A 20 18.04 10.52 -7.22
N ASN A 21 18.38 11.77 -7.52
CA ASN A 21 19.70 12.34 -7.28
C ASN A 21 19.81 13.03 -5.90
N THR A 22 18.70 13.09 -5.17
CA THR A 22 18.64 13.68 -3.84
C THR A 22 17.80 12.76 -2.96
N THR A 23 18.32 12.44 -1.79
CA THR A 23 17.64 11.64 -0.78
C THR A 23 17.36 12.48 0.46
N PHE A 24 16.40 12.04 1.28
CA PHE A 24 16.09 12.66 2.56
C PHE A 24 15.68 11.57 3.56
N ASN A 25 15.67 11.92 4.84
CA ASN A 25 15.18 11.09 5.92
C ASN A 25 14.00 11.79 6.59
N LYS A 26 12.94 11.05 6.88
CA LYS A 26 11.72 11.47 7.55
C LYS A 26 10.91 12.50 6.77
N GLU A 27 11.41 13.71 6.60
CA GLU A 27 10.70 14.78 5.92
C GLU A 27 11.64 15.78 5.25
N THR A 28 11.17 16.41 4.20
CA THR A 28 11.84 17.52 3.54
C THR A 28 10.82 18.42 2.84
N THR A 29 11.22 19.66 2.60
CA THR A 29 10.41 20.62 1.85
C THR A 29 11.14 21.01 0.58
N LYS A 30 10.42 21.06 -0.52
CA LYS A 30 10.91 21.52 -1.82
C LYS A 30 10.03 22.66 -2.32
N LYS A 31 10.66 23.59 -3.04
CA LYS A 31 9.94 24.65 -3.75
C LYS A 31 9.94 24.32 -5.25
N VAL A 32 8.76 24.28 -5.84
CA VAL A 32 8.55 24.01 -7.27
C VAL A 32 7.74 25.18 -7.85
N GLY A 33 8.42 26.10 -8.53
CA GLY A 33 7.83 27.36 -8.92
C GLY A 33 7.46 28.20 -7.69
N ASP A 34 6.19 28.56 -7.59
CA ASP A 34 5.58 29.25 -6.44
C ASP A 34 5.00 28.31 -5.37
N LYS A 35 5.00 27.00 -5.64
CA LYS A 35 4.43 26.00 -4.73
C LYS A 35 5.47 25.49 -3.75
N VAL A 36 5.01 25.26 -2.53
CA VAL A 36 5.73 24.50 -1.50
C VAL A 36 5.22 23.06 -1.53
N VAL A 37 6.14 22.09 -1.59
CA VAL A 37 5.84 20.66 -1.52
C VAL A 37 6.55 20.09 -0.31
N GLU A 38 5.79 19.54 0.60
CA GLU A 38 6.28 18.84 1.78
C GLU A 38 6.27 17.32 1.50
N LEU A 39 7.44 16.69 1.65
CA LEU A 39 7.60 15.25 1.44
C LEU A 39 7.77 14.58 2.79
N TYR A 40 7.00 13.52 3.02
CA TYR A 40 7.05 12.74 4.24
C TYR A 40 7.32 11.27 3.93
N GLU A 41 8.41 10.74 4.49
CA GLU A 41 8.65 9.31 4.51
C GLU A 41 7.62 8.66 5.47
N VAL A 42 6.89 7.68 4.96
CA VAL A 42 5.84 6.97 5.70
C VAL A 42 6.04 5.45 5.65
N GLY A 43 7.05 5.00 4.93
CA GLY A 43 7.45 3.59 4.88
C GLY A 43 8.37 3.17 6.06
N PRO A 44 8.65 1.86 6.15
CA PRO A 44 8.12 0.82 5.30
C PRO A 44 6.62 0.57 5.55
N ALA A 45 5.83 0.42 4.48
CA ALA A 45 4.41 0.13 4.53
C ALA A 45 4.01 -0.75 3.33
N HIS A 46 3.58 -0.16 2.19
CA HIS A 46 3.43 -0.92 0.94
C HIS A 46 4.80 -1.43 0.45
N THR A 47 5.79 -0.54 0.41
CA THR A 47 7.20 -0.84 0.11
C THR A 47 8.11 -0.41 1.25
N ASN A 48 9.43 -0.53 1.06
CA ASN A 48 10.40 -0.12 2.08
C ASN A 48 10.59 1.41 2.16
N GLY A 49 10.20 2.16 1.14
CA GLY A 49 10.53 3.57 1.00
C GLY A 49 9.35 4.45 0.56
N ASP A 50 8.17 4.21 1.12
CA ASP A 50 6.98 4.97 0.75
C ASP A 50 7.06 6.42 1.20
N VAL A 51 6.69 7.32 0.29
CA VAL A 51 6.70 8.77 0.50
C VAL A 51 5.36 9.36 0.07
N ILE A 52 4.82 10.26 0.88
CA ILE A 52 3.69 11.09 0.49
C ILE A 52 4.16 12.53 0.21
N ALA A 53 3.52 13.20 -0.75
CA ALA A 53 3.82 14.57 -1.12
C ALA A 53 2.60 15.46 -0.86
N TYR A 54 2.73 16.40 0.07
CA TYR A 54 1.68 17.32 0.43
C TYR A 54 1.95 18.73 -0.13
N VAL A 55 0.94 19.33 -0.72
CA VAL A 55 0.97 20.72 -1.25
C VAL A 55 0.01 21.57 -0.43
N PRO A 56 0.50 22.22 0.64
CA PRO A 56 -0.35 22.95 1.60
C PRO A 56 -1.23 24.02 0.96
N ASN A 57 -0.66 24.80 0.06
CA ASN A 57 -1.36 25.89 -0.61
C ASN A 57 -2.57 25.43 -1.44
N ASP A 58 -2.51 24.23 -1.97
CA ASP A 58 -3.58 23.64 -2.78
C ASP A 58 -4.44 22.67 -1.99
N ARG A 59 -4.08 22.37 -0.74
CA ARG A 59 -4.74 21.39 0.15
C ARG A 59 -4.87 20.01 -0.51
N VAL A 60 -3.80 19.59 -1.20
CA VAL A 60 -3.73 18.33 -1.94
C VAL A 60 -2.58 17.49 -1.39
N VAL A 61 -2.82 16.19 -1.22
CA VAL A 61 -1.77 15.21 -0.92
C VAL A 61 -1.75 14.10 -1.97
N TYR A 62 -0.56 13.78 -2.45
CA TYR A 62 -0.27 12.63 -3.33
C TYR A 62 0.32 11.53 -2.48
N THR A 63 -0.29 10.36 -2.50
CA THR A 63 0.02 9.32 -1.51
C THR A 63 0.77 8.13 -2.09
N GLY A 64 0.89 8.05 -3.43
CA GLY A 64 1.38 6.82 -4.05
C GLY A 64 0.59 5.61 -3.55
N ASP A 65 1.24 4.48 -3.47
CA ASP A 65 0.62 3.19 -3.13
C ASP A 65 0.35 3.00 -1.62
N ILE A 66 0.36 4.09 -0.86
CA ILE A 66 -0.26 4.12 0.48
C ILE A 66 -1.78 4.02 0.37
N LEU A 67 -2.37 4.44 -0.75
CA LEU A 67 -3.82 4.35 -0.95
C LEU A 67 -4.18 3.63 -2.26
N PHE A 68 -5.04 2.63 -2.09
CA PHE A 68 -5.79 1.94 -3.13
C PHE A 68 -7.27 2.20 -2.84
N ILE A 69 -7.90 3.10 -3.60
CA ILE A 69 -9.29 3.49 -3.35
C ILE A 69 -10.24 2.54 -4.07
N GLU A 70 -11.20 1.97 -3.33
CA GLU A 70 -12.12 0.95 -3.86
C GLU A 70 -11.39 -0.30 -4.41
N GLY A 71 -10.19 -0.56 -3.89
CA GLY A 71 -9.39 -1.74 -4.21
C GLY A 71 -8.67 -2.26 -2.97
N HIS A 72 -8.53 -3.56 -2.86
CA HIS A 72 -7.77 -4.15 -1.76
C HIS A 72 -6.30 -3.76 -1.89
N PRO A 73 -5.69 -3.08 -0.90
CA PRO A 73 -4.26 -2.81 -0.91
C PRO A 73 -3.46 -4.11 -0.80
N ILE A 74 -2.18 -4.07 -1.17
CA ILE A 74 -1.29 -5.22 -1.14
C ILE A 74 -0.08 -4.94 -0.25
N LEU A 75 0.08 -5.70 0.82
CA LEU A 75 1.08 -5.50 1.88
C LEU A 75 2.38 -6.25 1.56
N TRP A 76 3.31 -5.60 0.89
CA TRP A 76 4.60 -6.21 0.54
C TRP A 76 5.65 -6.09 1.65
N ALA A 77 5.79 -4.92 2.25
CA ALA A 77 6.85 -4.66 3.23
C ALA A 77 6.36 -4.76 4.68
N GLY A 78 5.38 -3.98 5.08
CA GLY A 78 4.97 -3.87 6.48
C GLY A 78 6.01 -3.15 7.35
N PRO A 79 5.82 -3.02 8.65
CA PRO A 79 4.64 -3.56 9.35
C PRO A 79 3.36 -2.79 9.02
N VAL A 80 2.22 -3.47 9.16
CA VAL A 80 0.92 -2.86 8.88
C VAL A 80 0.63 -1.65 9.77
N SER A 81 1.17 -1.63 10.98
CA SER A 81 1.06 -0.49 11.89
C SER A 81 1.60 0.81 11.29
N ASN A 82 2.73 0.77 10.57
CA ASN A 82 3.27 1.93 9.88
C ASN A 82 2.31 2.42 8.78
N TRP A 83 1.67 1.51 8.06
CA TRP A 83 0.69 1.87 7.03
C TRP A 83 -0.55 2.53 7.64
N ILE A 84 -1.06 1.99 8.73
CA ILE A 84 -2.15 2.60 9.50
C ILE A 84 -1.74 4.00 9.99
N ASP A 85 -0.50 4.18 10.46
CA ASP A 85 0.01 5.49 10.91
C ASP A 85 0.20 6.46 9.73
N ALA A 86 0.56 5.99 8.54
CA ALA A 86 0.55 6.80 7.31
C ALA A 86 -0.86 7.33 7.01
N CYS A 87 -1.89 6.48 7.10
CA CYS A 87 -3.28 6.91 6.96
C CYS A 87 -3.68 7.96 8.00
N LYS A 88 -3.32 7.76 9.28
CA LYS A 88 -3.56 8.75 10.35
C LYS A 88 -2.89 10.08 10.05
N ARG A 89 -1.64 10.05 9.55
CA ARG A 89 -0.92 11.26 9.15
C ARG A 89 -1.66 12.02 8.07
N ILE A 90 -2.10 11.34 7.00
CA ILE A 90 -2.87 11.96 5.91
C ILE A 90 -4.17 12.58 6.43
N ILE A 91 -4.87 11.89 7.32
CA ILE A 91 -6.12 12.38 7.95
C ILE A 91 -5.87 13.65 8.77
N ALA A 92 -4.71 13.76 9.42
CA ALA A 92 -4.33 14.92 10.24
C ALA A 92 -3.94 16.16 9.41
N LEU A 93 -3.53 16.00 8.14
CA LEU A 93 -3.22 17.12 7.25
C LEU A 93 -4.47 17.94 6.94
N ASP A 94 -4.29 19.24 6.65
CA ASP A 94 -5.36 20.09 6.13
C ASP A 94 -5.52 19.89 4.63
N VAL A 95 -6.17 18.78 4.24
CA VAL A 95 -6.37 18.40 2.82
C VAL A 95 -7.85 18.38 2.45
N GLU A 96 -8.12 18.79 1.22
CA GLU A 96 -9.42 18.65 0.55
C GLU A 96 -9.41 17.52 -0.47
N SER A 97 -8.27 17.32 -1.15
CA SER A 97 -8.12 16.30 -2.19
C SER A 97 -6.97 15.38 -1.87
N VAL A 98 -7.24 14.09 -1.99
CA VAL A 98 -6.26 13.02 -1.80
C VAL A 98 -6.12 12.26 -3.11
N VAL A 99 -4.91 12.29 -3.68
CA VAL A 99 -4.57 11.62 -4.94
C VAL A 99 -3.87 10.30 -4.61
N PRO A 100 -4.55 9.17 -4.76
CA PRO A 100 -3.98 7.85 -4.49
C PRO A 100 -3.02 7.40 -5.60
N GLY A 101 -2.23 6.34 -5.35
CA GLY A 101 -1.47 5.66 -6.38
C GLY A 101 -2.37 4.87 -7.33
N HIS A 102 -3.48 4.35 -6.82
CA HIS A 102 -4.44 3.56 -7.59
C HIS A 102 -5.87 4.04 -7.38
N CYS A 103 -6.65 3.99 -8.48
CA CYS A 103 -8.08 4.31 -8.52
C CYS A 103 -8.40 5.82 -8.34
N PRO A 104 -9.66 6.23 -8.11
CA PRO A 104 -10.05 7.63 -8.23
C PRO A 104 -9.49 8.54 -7.14
N VAL A 105 -9.34 9.82 -7.46
CA VAL A 105 -9.10 10.88 -6.47
C VAL A 105 -10.22 10.85 -5.42
N THR A 106 -9.83 11.04 -4.17
CA THR A 106 -10.72 10.94 -3.02
C THR A 106 -10.51 12.10 -2.02
N ASP A 107 -11.09 11.98 -0.87
CA ASP A 107 -10.88 12.81 0.31
C ASP A 107 -10.52 11.95 1.54
N LYS A 108 -10.56 12.52 2.72
CA LYS A 108 -10.28 11.80 3.98
C LYS A 108 -11.20 10.60 4.25
N ARG A 109 -12.37 10.49 3.59
CA ARG A 109 -13.26 9.32 3.74
C ARG A 109 -12.63 8.08 3.12
N GLY A 110 -12.07 8.22 1.91
CA GLY A 110 -11.34 7.12 1.28
C GLY A 110 -10.12 6.68 2.09
N VAL A 111 -9.38 7.63 2.68
CA VAL A 111 -8.25 7.31 3.58
C VAL A 111 -8.71 6.51 4.80
N ARG A 112 -9.82 6.90 5.42
CA ARG A 112 -10.38 6.15 6.56
C ARG A 112 -10.82 4.75 6.17
N ALA A 113 -11.43 4.59 5.00
CA ALA A 113 -11.85 3.27 4.52
C ALA A 113 -10.66 2.32 4.35
N VAL A 114 -9.54 2.80 3.79
CA VAL A 114 -8.30 2.00 3.69
C VAL A 114 -7.73 1.71 5.07
N GLN A 115 -7.72 2.67 5.98
CA GLN A 115 -7.27 2.48 7.36
C GLN A 115 -8.11 1.43 8.10
N GLU A 116 -9.43 1.48 7.93
CA GLU A 116 -10.38 0.51 8.52
C GLU A 116 -10.13 -0.89 7.97
N TYR A 117 -9.92 -1.02 6.65
CA TYR A 117 -9.57 -2.29 6.04
C TYR A 117 -8.27 -2.88 6.63
N LEU A 118 -7.20 -2.08 6.70
CA LEU A 118 -5.92 -2.54 7.25
C LEU A 118 -6.03 -2.98 8.70
N SER A 119 -6.78 -2.22 9.51
CA SER A 119 -7.04 -2.58 10.91
C SER A 119 -7.86 -3.87 11.00
N TYR A 120 -8.89 -3.99 10.19
CA TYR A 120 -9.77 -5.17 10.14
C TYR A 120 -8.98 -6.44 9.81
N ILE A 121 -8.22 -6.45 8.70
CA ILE A 121 -7.46 -7.64 8.30
C ILE A 121 -6.36 -7.99 9.31
N HIS A 122 -5.75 -6.99 9.96
CA HIS A 122 -4.79 -7.22 11.03
C HIS A 122 -5.42 -7.97 12.21
N ASP A 123 -6.56 -7.49 12.71
CA ASP A 123 -7.21 -8.07 13.89
C ASP A 123 -7.78 -9.47 13.60
N GLU A 124 -8.37 -9.65 12.41
CA GLU A 124 -8.86 -10.94 11.93
C GLU A 124 -7.73 -11.96 11.74
N ALA A 125 -6.62 -11.52 11.13
CA ALA A 125 -5.43 -12.35 10.97
C ALA A 125 -4.82 -12.72 12.33
N LYS A 126 -4.71 -11.75 13.26
CA LYS A 126 -4.16 -11.98 14.59
C LYS A 126 -4.98 -13.00 15.38
N THR A 127 -6.29 -12.89 15.33
CA THR A 127 -7.19 -13.84 15.99
C THR A 127 -6.97 -15.27 15.49
N ARG A 128 -6.84 -15.47 14.18
CA ARG A 128 -6.62 -16.78 13.58
C ARG A 128 -5.23 -17.33 13.86
N TYR A 129 -4.23 -16.45 13.79
CA TYR A 129 -2.85 -16.78 14.13
C TYR A 129 -2.74 -17.29 15.58
N ASP A 130 -3.35 -16.60 16.55
CA ASP A 130 -3.32 -16.97 17.97
C ASP A 130 -4.05 -18.28 18.24
N ASN A 131 -5.03 -18.63 17.39
CA ASN A 131 -5.73 -19.94 17.43
C ASN A 131 -4.99 -21.04 16.66
N GLY A 132 -3.79 -20.76 16.12
CA GLY A 132 -2.96 -21.76 15.42
C GLY A 132 -3.42 -22.10 14.00
N MET A 133 -4.32 -21.30 13.41
CA MET A 133 -4.75 -21.47 12.03
C MET A 133 -3.59 -21.12 11.08
N LYS A 134 -3.45 -21.84 9.97
CA LYS A 134 -2.46 -21.53 8.95
C LYS A 134 -2.86 -20.33 8.11
N ALA A 135 -1.89 -19.62 7.53
CA ALA A 135 -2.15 -18.45 6.70
C ALA A 135 -3.08 -18.75 5.51
N GLU A 136 -2.87 -19.87 4.81
CA GLU A 136 -3.72 -20.31 3.69
C GLU A 136 -5.18 -20.54 4.09
N GLU A 137 -5.41 -21.08 5.28
CA GLU A 137 -6.74 -21.30 5.83
C GLU A 137 -7.38 -19.96 6.22
N ALA A 138 -6.60 -19.07 6.86
CA ALA A 138 -7.03 -17.75 7.27
C ALA A 138 -7.45 -16.87 6.08
N CYS A 139 -6.74 -16.93 4.95
CA CYS A 139 -7.10 -16.22 3.72
C CYS A 139 -8.50 -16.57 3.20
N LYS A 140 -8.95 -17.80 3.43
CA LYS A 140 -10.27 -18.31 2.98
C LYS A 140 -11.37 -18.08 4.02
N ASP A 141 -10.99 -17.98 5.30
CA ASP A 141 -11.90 -17.88 6.43
C ASP A 141 -12.26 -16.43 6.81
N ILE A 142 -11.42 -15.45 6.46
CA ILE A 142 -11.68 -14.04 6.75
C ILE A 142 -12.82 -13.53 5.86
N ASP A 143 -13.87 -13.00 6.48
CA ASP A 143 -15.01 -12.43 5.78
C ASP A 143 -14.70 -11.03 5.23
N LEU A 144 -14.64 -10.90 3.91
CA LEU A 144 -14.44 -9.64 3.21
C LEU A 144 -15.74 -9.00 2.71
N SER A 145 -16.89 -9.44 3.17
CA SER A 145 -18.21 -8.96 2.71
C SER A 145 -18.38 -7.44 2.87
N ALA A 146 -17.83 -6.85 3.93
CA ALA A 146 -17.83 -5.41 4.14
C ALA A 146 -17.07 -4.62 3.06
N PHE A 147 -16.18 -5.28 2.33
CA PHE A 147 -15.35 -4.72 1.26
C PHE A 147 -15.66 -5.34 -0.11
N SER A 148 -16.82 -5.98 -0.26
CA SER A 148 -17.20 -6.75 -1.46
C SER A 148 -17.32 -5.91 -2.74
N SER A 149 -17.47 -4.59 -2.61
CA SER A 149 -17.46 -3.66 -3.74
C SER A 149 -16.06 -3.28 -4.22
N TRP A 150 -15.00 -3.67 -3.46
CA TRP A 150 -13.63 -3.35 -3.81
C TRP A 150 -13.06 -4.37 -4.80
N GLY A 151 -12.20 -3.87 -5.71
CA GLY A 151 -11.45 -4.73 -6.65
C GLY A 151 -10.33 -5.51 -5.95
N ASP A 152 -9.87 -6.56 -6.62
CA ASP A 152 -8.68 -7.35 -6.26
C ASP A 152 -8.74 -8.04 -4.87
N PRO A 153 -9.86 -8.71 -4.50
CA PRO A 153 -9.99 -9.32 -3.17
C PRO A 153 -9.01 -10.48 -2.94
N GLU A 154 -8.44 -11.08 -3.98
CA GLU A 154 -7.42 -12.13 -3.89
C GLU A 154 -6.10 -11.65 -3.26
N ARG A 155 -5.86 -10.34 -3.20
CA ARG A 155 -4.71 -9.74 -2.51
C ARG A 155 -4.68 -10.06 -1.01
N ILE A 156 -5.78 -10.54 -0.47
CA ILE A 156 -5.84 -11.06 0.91
C ILE A 156 -4.79 -12.15 1.14
N ALA A 157 -4.44 -12.96 0.14
CA ALA A 157 -3.41 -13.98 0.24
C ALA A 157 -2.06 -13.35 0.63
N VAL A 158 -1.63 -12.31 -0.08
CA VAL A 158 -0.38 -11.59 0.22
C VAL A 158 -0.46 -10.92 1.59
N ASN A 159 -1.59 -10.27 1.88
CA ASN A 159 -1.77 -9.51 3.12
C ASN A 159 -1.68 -10.42 4.35
N ILE A 160 -2.34 -11.57 4.34
CA ILE A 160 -2.34 -12.48 5.48
C ILE A 160 -0.96 -13.15 5.65
N ASN A 161 -0.30 -13.56 4.57
CA ASN A 161 1.06 -14.10 4.67
C ASN A 161 2.03 -13.04 5.25
N SER A 162 1.95 -11.79 4.81
CA SER A 162 2.76 -10.69 5.35
C SER A 162 2.48 -10.42 6.83
N LEU A 163 1.21 -10.42 7.26
CA LEU A 163 0.84 -10.28 8.66
C LEU A 163 1.33 -11.44 9.51
N TYR A 164 1.19 -12.67 9.04
CA TYR A 164 1.69 -13.86 9.75
C TYR A 164 3.20 -13.84 9.91
N ARG A 165 3.94 -13.40 8.88
CA ARG A 165 5.38 -13.16 8.96
C ARG A 165 5.69 -12.09 10.03
N GLU A 166 4.96 -11.00 10.04
CA GLU A 166 5.09 -9.92 11.05
C GLU A 166 4.86 -10.47 12.46
N PHE A 167 3.82 -11.28 12.69
CA PHE A 167 3.52 -11.89 13.99
C PHE A 167 4.60 -12.87 14.46
N ARG A 168 5.29 -13.55 13.53
CA ARG A 168 6.43 -14.41 13.84
C ARG A 168 7.73 -13.65 14.06
N GLY A 169 7.77 -12.34 13.74
CA GLY A 169 9.00 -11.52 13.78
C GLY A 169 10.01 -11.87 12.69
N GLU A 170 9.58 -12.48 11.62
CA GLU A 170 10.44 -12.92 10.51
C GLU A 170 10.71 -11.77 9.54
N GLN A 171 11.97 -11.68 9.05
CA GLN A 171 12.37 -10.66 8.09
C GLN A 171 12.33 -11.16 6.64
N GLU A 172 12.49 -12.46 6.45
CA GLU A 172 12.49 -13.08 5.14
C GLU A 172 11.08 -13.10 4.55
N ARG A 173 10.97 -12.70 3.29
CA ARG A 173 9.69 -12.68 2.58
C ARG A 173 9.37 -14.04 2.02
N GLU A 174 8.09 -14.37 1.97
CA GLU A 174 7.59 -15.51 1.22
C GLU A 174 7.97 -15.40 -0.26
N ASP A 175 8.09 -16.56 -0.92
CA ASP A 175 8.30 -16.61 -2.36
C ASP A 175 7.12 -15.93 -3.09
N VAL A 176 7.45 -14.89 -3.86
CA VAL A 176 6.45 -14.12 -4.63
C VAL A 176 5.66 -15.04 -5.58
N THR A 177 6.30 -16.05 -6.15
CA THR A 177 5.63 -17.03 -7.03
C THR A 177 4.57 -17.82 -6.27
N LEU A 178 4.86 -18.22 -5.03
CA LEU A 178 3.90 -18.91 -4.17
C LEU A 178 2.70 -18.01 -3.85
N LEU A 179 2.96 -16.74 -3.51
CA LEU A 179 1.90 -15.77 -3.20
C LEU A 179 0.98 -15.52 -4.40
N PHE A 180 1.53 -15.37 -5.60
CA PHE A 180 0.72 -15.24 -6.82
C PHE A 180 -0.08 -16.51 -7.15
N THR A 181 0.48 -17.70 -6.87
CA THR A 181 -0.26 -18.97 -7.02
C THR A 181 -1.47 -18.99 -6.08
N GLN A 182 -1.31 -18.62 -4.82
CA GLN A 182 -2.40 -18.54 -3.85
C GLN A 182 -3.47 -17.51 -4.26
N MET A 183 -3.06 -16.36 -4.80
CA MET A 183 -4.01 -15.38 -5.35
C MET A 183 -4.82 -15.97 -6.50
N SER A 184 -4.17 -16.68 -7.44
CA SER A 184 -4.85 -17.35 -8.57
C SER A 184 -5.86 -18.39 -8.08
N GLU A 185 -5.51 -19.20 -7.09
CA GLU A 185 -6.41 -20.18 -6.50
C GLU A 185 -7.67 -19.56 -5.86
N LEU A 186 -7.52 -18.35 -5.26
CA LEU A 186 -8.67 -17.62 -4.68
C LEU A 186 -9.60 -17.05 -5.76
N ILE A 187 -9.07 -16.69 -6.93
CA ILE A 187 -9.86 -16.25 -8.08
C ILE A 187 -10.69 -17.42 -8.61
N ASP A 188 -10.04 -18.58 -8.85
CA ASP A 188 -10.68 -19.76 -9.43
C ASP A 188 -11.80 -20.35 -8.53
N GLN A 189 -11.73 -20.14 -7.22
CA GLN A 189 -12.77 -20.61 -6.28
C GLN A 189 -14.03 -19.74 -6.26
N LYS A 190 -13.98 -18.54 -6.85
CA LYS A 190 -15.10 -17.58 -6.88
C LYS A 190 -15.83 -17.52 -8.24
N GLY A 191 -15.29 -18.18 -9.25
CA GLY A 191 -15.89 -18.31 -10.60
C GLY A 191 -16.73 -19.56 -10.73
#